data_c3aed3d48085c5f3184359547b443183
#
_entry.id   c3aed3d48085c5f3184359547b443183
#
_cell.length_a   1.000
_cell.length_b   1.000
_cell.length_c   1.000
_cell.angle_alpha   90.00
_cell.angle_beta   90.00
_cell.angle_gamma   90.00
#
_symmetry.space_group_name_H-M   'P 1'
#
loop_
_entity.id
_entity.type
_entity.pdbx_description
1 polymer ?
#
loop_
_entity_poly.entity_id
_entity_poly.type
_entity_poly.pdbx_seq_one_letter_code
_entity_poly.pdbx_strand_id
1 'polypeptide(L)'
;MTFWHGAILNEWANRWVAYWTDNKTDFITSAMEDTGTFQSLEYLHRIDRVDKNRVMVLRAGSNYTMQPPGMTAAENMLRDNKGFAGLDAALESLYIVGSKVLEEIVGNWKKYKDSIPGS
;
A
#
# COMPACT_ATOMS: atom_id res chain seq x y z
N MET A 1 1.34 12.35 12.64
CA MET A 1 0.57 11.39 11.82
C MET A 1 -0.21 12.20 10.80
N THR A 2 -0.07 11.92 9.52
CA THR A 2 -0.78 12.63 8.46
C THR A 2 -2.01 11.82 8.10
N PHE A 3 -3.19 12.41 8.27
CA PHE A 3 -4.44 11.74 7.90
C PHE A 3 -4.88 12.19 6.51
N TRP A 4 -4.99 11.26 5.59
CA TRP A 4 -5.68 11.44 4.32
C TRP A 4 -7.16 11.13 4.53
N HIS A 5 -7.97 12.18 4.66
CA HIS A 5 -9.37 11.97 4.99
C HIS A 5 -10.28 13.04 4.40
N GLY A 6 -11.44 12.60 3.92
CA GLY A 6 -12.48 13.46 3.37
C GLY A 6 -12.41 13.64 1.85
N ALA A 7 -13.51 14.10 1.28
CA ALA A 7 -13.70 14.19 -0.17
C ALA A 7 -12.65 15.05 -0.89
N ILE A 8 -12.30 16.20 -0.33
CA ILE A 8 -11.34 17.13 -0.94
C ILE A 8 -9.96 16.49 -1.08
N LEU A 9 -9.46 15.81 -0.04
CA LEU A 9 -8.17 15.15 -0.09
C LEU A 9 -8.15 13.94 -1.01
N ASN A 10 -9.24 13.15 -1.04
CA ASN A 10 -9.36 12.03 -1.97
C ASN A 10 -9.41 12.51 -3.42
N GLU A 11 -10.16 13.57 -3.72
CA GLU A 11 -10.21 14.15 -5.06
C GLU A 11 -8.84 14.71 -5.49
N TRP A 12 -8.14 15.39 -4.60
CA TRP A 12 -6.79 15.87 -4.87
C TRP A 12 -5.83 14.70 -5.13
N ALA A 13 -5.86 13.64 -4.32
CA ALA A 13 -5.02 12.47 -4.51
C ALA A 13 -5.30 11.77 -5.85
N ASN A 14 -6.56 11.62 -6.24
CA ASN A 14 -6.94 11.06 -7.54
C ASN A 14 -6.38 11.90 -8.70
N ARG A 15 -6.54 13.22 -8.64
CA ARG A 15 -6.00 14.12 -9.67
C ARG A 15 -4.48 14.06 -9.73
N TRP A 16 -3.80 13.96 -8.59
CA TRP A 16 -2.34 13.88 -8.55
C TRP A 16 -1.83 12.57 -9.13
N VAL A 17 -2.42 11.44 -8.76
CA VAL A 17 -2.07 10.14 -9.34
C VAL A 17 -2.33 10.14 -10.84
N ALA A 18 -3.48 10.63 -11.30
CA ALA A 18 -3.81 10.76 -12.71
C ALA A 18 -2.78 11.61 -13.48
N TYR A 19 -2.37 12.74 -12.92
CA TYR A 19 -1.36 13.62 -13.53
C TYR A 19 -0.01 12.92 -13.72
N TRP A 20 0.51 12.25 -12.70
CA TRP A 20 1.82 11.60 -12.76
C TRP A 20 1.83 10.30 -13.54
N THR A 21 0.68 9.71 -13.79
CA THR A 21 0.55 8.43 -14.50
C THR A 21 -0.08 8.57 -15.90
N ASP A 22 -0.25 9.78 -16.40
CA ASP A 22 -0.98 10.04 -17.67
C ASP A 22 -2.37 9.38 -17.67
N ASN A 23 -3.10 9.44 -16.56
CA ASN A 23 -4.40 8.80 -16.34
C ASN A 23 -4.41 7.26 -16.50
N LYS A 24 -3.27 6.61 -16.27
CA LYS A 24 -3.17 5.14 -16.39
C LYS A 24 -3.52 4.39 -15.11
N THR A 25 -3.55 5.07 -13.97
CA THR A 25 -3.84 4.46 -12.67
C THR A 25 -4.68 5.40 -11.80
N ASP A 26 -5.37 4.81 -10.82
CA ASP A 26 -6.18 5.51 -9.84
C ASP A 26 -5.49 5.54 -8.48
N PHE A 27 -5.89 6.50 -7.62
CA PHE A 27 -5.53 6.50 -6.22
C PHE A 27 -6.31 5.41 -5.48
N ILE A 28 -5.61 4.44 -4.91
CA ILE A 28 -6.23 3.28 -4.22
C ILE A 28 -5.93 3.30 -2.73
N THR A 29 -4.68 3.51 -2.37
CA THR A 29 -4.22 3.49 -0.98
C THR A 29 -3.22 4.62 -0.73
N SER A 30 -3.10 5.04 0.53
CA SER A 30 -2.06 5.96 0.96
C SER A 30 -1.20 5.33 2.05
N ALA A 31 0.12 5.44 1.88
CA ALA A 31 1.10 5.14 2.92
C ALA A 31 2.42 5.82 2.60
N MET A 32 3.07 6.35 3.60
CA MET A 32 4.34 7.07 3.41
C MET A 32 5.54 6.13 3.36
N GLU A 33 5.46 4.99 4.04
CA GLU A 33 6.57 4.04 4.21
C GLU A 33 7.07 3.48 2.89
N ASP A 34 6.17 3.22 1.95
CA ASP A 34 6.53 2.63 0.65
C ASP A 34 7.41 3.56 -0.17
N THR A 35 7.15 4.87 -0.14
CA THR A 35 7.97 5.86 -0.86
C THR A 35 9.41 5.81 -0.38
N GLY A 36 9.65 5.76 0.94
CA GLY A 36 10.98 5.63 1.52
C GLY A 36 11.65 4.29 1.17
N THR A 37 10.89 3.20 1.22
CA THR A 37 11.37 1.87 0.86
C THR A 37 11.80 1.81 -0.60
N PHE A 38 10.94 2.25 -1.53
CA PHE A 38 11.28 2.26 -2.96
C PHE A 38 12.43 3.19 -3.29
N GLN A 39 12.53 4.34 -2.65
CA GLN A 39 13.66 5.25 -2.84
C GLN A 39 14.98 4.61 -2.38
N SER A 40 14.96 3.91 -1.26
CA SER A 40 16.13 3.18 -0.75
C SER A 40 16.55 2.06 -1.69
N LEU A 41 15.59 1.30 -2.22
CA LEU A 41 15.84 0.24 -3.20
C LEU A 41 16.40 0.81 -4.51
N GLU A 42 15.91 1.97 -4.96
CA GLU A 42 16.46 2.66 -6.13
C GLU A 42 17.94 3.03 -5.95
N TYR A 43 18.30 3.58 -4.78
CA TYR A 43 19.71 3.90 -4.48
C TYR A 43 20.59 2.66 -4.43
N LEU A 44 20.12 1.59 -3.80
CA LEU A 44 20.86 0.32 -3.72
C LEU A 44 20.97 -0.36 -5.09
N HIS A 45 19.96 -0.22 -5.93
CA HIS A 45 19.99 -0.74 -7.30
C HIS A 45 21.06 -0.04 -8.16
N ARG A 46 21.22 1.29 -8.02
CA ARG A 46 22.23 2.06 -8.74
C ARG A 46 23.67 1.65 -8.44
N ILE A 47 23.91 1.02 -7.31
CA ILE A 47 25.21 0.50 -6.89
C ILE A 47 25.28 -1.04 -6.90
N ASP A 48 24.38 -1.68 -7.67
CA ASP A 48 24.31 -3.12 -7.88
C ASP A 48 24.20 -3.97 -6.60
N ARG A 49 23.54 -3.44 -5.57
CA ARG A 49 23.32 -4.16 -4.31
C ARG A 49 21.99 -4.91 -4.26
N VAL A 50 21.00 -4.47 -5.03
CA VAL A 50 19.68 -5.11 -5.14
C VAL A 50 19.14 -4.98 -6.56
N ASP A 51 18.24 -5.87 -6.92
CA ASP A 51 17.41 -5.72 -8.11
C ASP A 51 16.05 -5.15 -7.72
N LYS A 52 15.83 -3.87 -8.02
CA LYS A 52 14.58 -3.16 -7.68
C LYS A 52 13.32 -3.73 -8.34
N ASN A 53 13.48 -4.53 -9.40
CA ASN A 53 12.35 -5.16 -10.08
C ASN A 53 11.85 -6.40 -9.33
N ARG A 54 12.59 -6.87 -8.33
CA ARG A 54 12.26 -8.03 -7.49
C ARG A 54 11.60 -7.61 -6.18
N VAL A 55 10.65 -6.70 -6.26
CA VAL A 55 9.91 -6.18 -5.09
C VAL A 55 8.45 -6.51 -5.25
N MET A 56 7.87 -7.04 -4.20
CA MET A 56 6.43 -7.24 -4.08
C MET A 56 5.90 -6.39 -2.93
N VAL A 57 4.79 -5.71 -3.16
CA VAL A 57 4.08 -4.96 -2.13
C VAL A 57 2.77 -5.66 -1.84
N LEU A 58 2.56 -6.01 -0.57
CA LEU A 58 1.30 -6.52 -0.06
C LEU A 58 0.76 -5.55 0.99
N ARG A 59 -0.43 -5.03 0.78
CA ARG A 59 -1.05 -4.05 1.66
C ARG A 59 -2.45 -4.46 2.04
N ALA A 60 -2.82 -4.15 3.29
CA ALA A 60 -4.20 -4.22 3.75
C ALA A 60 -4.63 -2.85 4.29
N GLY A 61 -5.86 -2.45 4.02
CA GLY A 61 -6.43 -1.21 4.53
C GLY A 61 -6.85 -1.36 5.99
N SER A 62 -6.28 -0.55 6.90
CA SER A 62 -6.64 -0.53 8.31
C SER A 62 -7.72 0.51 8.63
N ASN A 63 -7.93 1.48 7.76
CA ASN A 63 -8.93 2.53 7.89
C ASN A 63 -9.32 3.10 6.52
N TYR A 64 -10.43 3.80 6.47
CA TYR A 64 -10.93 4.43 5.25
C TYR A 64 -10.43 5.88 5.14
N THR A 65 -10.26 6.35 3.91
CA THR A 65 -9.93 7.75 3.60
C THR A 65 -11.17 8.63 3.50
N MET A 66 -12.36 8.06 3.66
CA MET A 66 -13.66 8.73 3.65
C MET A 66 -14.48 8.32 4.87
N GLN A 67 -15.28 9.25 5.35
CA GLN A 67 -16.29 8.97 6.38
C GLN A 67 -17.44 8.14 5.80
N PRO A 68 -18.09 7.30 6.62
CA PRO A 68 -19.31 6.60 6.21
C PRO A 68 -20.47 7.60 5.99
N PRO A 69 -21.52 7.22 5.24
CA PRO A 69 -22.71 8.04 5.08
C PRO A 69 -23.33 8.46 6.42
N GLY A 70 -23.73 9.71 6.52
CA GLY A 70 -24.34 10.26 7.73
C GLY A 70 -23.37 10.74 8.82
N MET A 71 -22.06 10.67 8.57
CA MET A 71 -21.03 11.14 9.49
C MET A 71 -20.19 12.24 8.82
N THR A 72 -19.71 13.19 9.59
CA THR A 72 -18.74 14.19 9.09
C THR A 72 -17.32 13.62 9.09
N ALA A 73 -16.44 14.17 8.27
CA ALA A 73 -15.03 13.79 8.23
C ALA A 73 -14.36 13.98 9.60
N ALA A 74 -14.66 15.06 10.30
CA ALA A 74 -14.11 15.36 11.62
C ALA A 74 -14.55 14.32 12.67
N GLU A 75 -15.82 13.96 12.69
CA GLU A 75 -16.33 12.93 13.61
C GLU A 75 -15.66 11.57 13.36
N ASN A 76 -15.51 11.18 12.10
CA ASN A 76 -14.83 9.94 11.75
C ASN A 76 -13.36 9.94 12.16
N MET A 77 -12.64 11.03 11.91
CA MET A 77 -11.24 11.17 12.34
C MET A 77 -11.08 11.09 13.87
N LEU A 78 -11.96 11.75 14.62
CA LEU A 78 -11.95 11.70 16.09
C LEU A 78 -12.31 10.30 16.63
N ARG A 79 -13.13 9.56 15.90
CA ARG A 79 -13.44 8.17 16.20
C ARG A 79 -12.25 7.25 15.95
N ASP A 80 -11.57 7.39 14.82
CA ASP A 80 -10.38 6.60 14.45
C ASP A 80 -9.21 6.82 15.41
N ASN A 81 -9.11 7.98 16.07
CA ASN A 81 -8.14 8.21 17.14
C ASN A 81 -8.31 7.29 18.38
N LYS A 82 -9.45 6.62 18.52
CA LYS A 82 -9.71 5.62 19.55
C LYS A 82 -9.34 4.19 19.14
N GLY A 83 -8.83 4.01 17.92
CA GLY A 83 -8.46 2.73 17.34
C GLY A 83 -8.94 2.63 15.88
N PHE A 84 -8.14 2.04 15.01
CA PHE A 84 -8.51 1.85 13.61
C PHE A 84 -9.52 0.71 13.50
N ALA A 85 -10.70 1.01 12.98
CA ALA A 85 -11.81 0.05 12.92
C ALA A 85 -11.51 -1.22 12.08
N GLY A 86 -10.59 -1.12 11.13
CA GLY A 86 -10.19 -2.22 10.26
C GLY A 86 -8.85 -2.88 10.61
N LEU A 87 -8.19 -2.51 11.73
CA LEU A 87 -6.84 -2.98 12.01
C LEU A 87 -6.75 -4.49 12.15
N ASP A 88 -7.62 -5.09 12.95
CA ASP A 88 -7.60 -6.55 13.19
C ASP A 88 -7.87 -7.32 11.89
N ALA A 89 -8.88 -6.92 11.14
CA ALA A 89 -9.19 -7.50 9.82
C ALA A 89 -8.04 -7.31 8.82
N ALA A 90 -7.37 -6.16 8.84
CA ALA A 90 -6.21 -5.90 8.00
C ALA A 90 -5.03 -6.82 8.35
N LEU A 91 -4.73 -6.99 9.63
CA LEU A 91 -3.66 -7.88 10.10
C LEU A 91 -3.95 -9.35 9.76
N GLU A 92 -5.18 -9.79 9.97
CA GLU A 92 -5.60 -11.15 9.61
C GLU A 92 -5.50 -11.39 8.10
N SER A 93 -5.98 -10.45 7.29
CA SER A 93 -5.88 -10.52 5.83
C SER A 93 -4.43 -10.56 5.35
N LEU A 94 -3.55 -9.74 5.93
CA LEU A 94 -2.12 -9.76 5.63
C LEU A 94 -1.48 -11.10 5.99
N TYR A 95 -1.85 -11.67 7.13
CA TYR A 95 -1.34 -12.99 7.53
C TYR A 95 -1.79 -14.09 6.57
N ILE A 96 -3.08 -14.15 6.26
CA ILE A 96 -3.65 -15.18 5.37
C ILE A 96 -3.03 -15.10 3.96
N VAL A 97 -3.04 -13.93 3.35
CA VAL A 97 -2.52 -13.76 1.98
C VAL A 97 -1.00 -13.84 1.96
N GLY A 98 -0.33 -13.16 2.90
CA GLY A 98 1.12 -13.15 2.99
C GLY A 98 1.72 -14.54 3.22
N SER A 99 1.09 -15.34 4.07
CA SER A 99 1.51 -16.73 4.28
C SER A 99 1.45 -17.55 3.01
N LYS A 100 0.39 -17.42 2.21
CA LYS A 100 0.26 -18.13 0.93
C LYS A 100 1.32 -17.71 -0.09
N VAL A 101 1.60 -16.42 -0.18
CA VAL A 101 2.66 -15.90 -1.04
C VAL A 101 4.03 -16.42 -0.60
N LEU A 102 4.32 -16.38 0.70
CA LEU A 102 5.60 -16.88 1.23
C LEU A 102 5.74 -18.39 1.05
N GLU A 103 4.70 -19.18 1.32
CA GLU A 103 4.68 -20.63 1.07
C GLU A 103 5.00 -20.94 -0.40
N GLU A 104 4.37 -20.23 -1.35
CA GLU A 104 4.62 -20.42 -2.78
C GLU A 104 6.06 -20.05 -3.17
N ILE A 105 6.56 -18.90 -2.75
CA ILE A 105 7.91 -18.45 -3.10
C ILE A 105 8.98 -19.36 -2.49
N VAL A 106 8.85 -19.71 -1.21
CA VAL A 106 9.83 -20.55 -0.50
C VAL A 106 9.77 -21.99 -1.01
N GLY A 107 8.57 -22.54 -1.17
CA GLY A 107 8.38 -23.90 -1.67
C GLY A 107 8.88 -24.10 -3.12
N ASN A 108 8.84 -23.04 -3.92
CA ASN A 108 9.26 -23.06 -5.32
C ASN A 108 10.46 -22.14 -5.59
N TRP A 109 11.35 -21.96 -4.61
CA TRP A 109 12.47 -21.04 -4.70
C TRP A 109 13.34 -21.22 -5.96
N LYS A 110 13.55 -22.48 -6.40
CA LYS A 110 14.31 -22.77 -7.63
C LYS A 110 13.71 -22.11 -8.87
N LYS A 111 12.35 -21.97 -8.92
CA LYS A 111 11.64 -21.29 -10.00
C LYS A 111 11.79 -19.77 -9.92
N TYR A 112 11.68 -19.21 -8.69
CA TYR A 112 11.61 -17.79 -8.49
C TYR A 112 12.95 -17.09 -8.33
N LYS A 113 14.04 -17.81 -7.99
CA LYS A 113 15.35 -17.20 -7.77
C LYS A 113 15.95 -16.54 -9.03
N ASP A 114 15.65 -17.07 -10.21
CA ASP A 114 16.20 -16.63 -11.49
C ASP A 114 15.15 -15.99 -12.41
N SER A 115 13.87 -15.94 -12.00
CA SER A 115 12.79 -15.34 -12.79
C SER A 115 11.89 -14.46 -11.94
N ILE A 116 11.43 -13.37 -12.54
CA ILE A 116 10.47 -12.45 -11.89
C ILE A 116 9.08 -12.81 -12.39
N PRO A 117 8.12 -13.14 -11.50
CA PRO A 117 6.76 -13.42 -11.90
C PRO A 117 6.15 -12.22 -12.64
N GLY A 118 5.64 -12.44 -13.85
CA GLY A 118 4.98 -11.41 -14.65
C GLY A 118 5.92 -10.55 -15.52
N SER A 119 7.21 -10.88 -15.57
CA SER A 119 8.17 -10.23 -16.49
C SER A 119 8.22 -10.92 -17.85
#